data_288c66e5d6e1cbc3ea5fa34b26259dc3
#
_entry.id   288c66e5d6e1cbc3ea5fa34b26259dc3
#
_cell.length_a   1.000
_cell.length_b   1.000
_cell.length_c   1.000
_cell.angle_alpha   90.00
_cell.angle_beta   90.00
_cell.angle_gamma   90.00
#
_symmetry.space_group_name_H-M   'P 1'
#
loop_
_entity.id
_entity.type
_entity.pdbx_description
1 polymer ?
#
loop_
_entity_poly.entity_id
_entity_poly.type
_entity_poly.pdbx_seq_one_letter_code
_entity_poly.pdbx_strand_id
1 'polypeptide(L)'
;MATPVLFVHGLWLHATSWQPWVDHFRHAGYEPEAPGWPGEPDTAEAARLAPEQIADRGIEEITTHFAELALKLGKTPMGTPPVIVGHSFGGLIVQKLMARGLGSAGIAIDPAPMKGVLVIPPSSLKASFPALKNPANKRKAVSLTAAQFRYAFGNAVSEEESNALHERWAIPSPAKPLFQAAFANVTPHSEAAVDTKNSHRGPLLITAGGKDHTVPAGVSRATHKRYKHSTATTELLEFPDRGHSLTIDSGWQEVADGCLAWLKANGL
;
A
#
# COMPACT_ATOMS: atom_id res chain seq x y z
N MET A 1 -8.64 -15.38 21.09
CA MET A 1 -9.51 -14.54 20.24
C MET A 1 -8.66 -14.13 19.04
N ALA A 2 -9.25 -14.09 17.85
CA ALA A 2 -8.50 -13.81 16.63
C ALA A 2 -8.08 -12.32 16.55
N THR A 3 -6.86 -12.04 16.09
CA THR A 3 -6.33 -10.66 15.95
C THR A 3 -6.96 -10.02 14.70
N PRO A 4 -7.55 -8.81 14.81
CA PRO A 4 -8.09 -8.11 13.64
C PRO A 4 -6.96 -7.67 12.70
N VAL A 5 -7.21 -7.75 11.39
CA VAL A 5 -6.28 -7.29 10.35
C VAL A 5 -7.00 -6.35 9.40
N LEU A 6 -6.40 -5.18 9.14
CA LEU A 6 -6.91 -4.18 8.22
C LEU A 6 -6.01 -4.10 6.98
N PHE A 7 -6.54 -4.48 5.81
CA PHE A 7 -5.83 -4.36 4.55
C PHE A 7 -6.08 -3.02 3.87
N VAL A 8 -5.04 -2.42 3.30
CA VAL A 8 -5.07 -1.13 2.61
C VAL A 8 -4.44 -1.28 1.22
N HIS A 9 -5.25 -1.21 0.16
CA HIS A 9 -4.74 -1.32 -1.20
C HIS A 9 -3.99 -0.06 -1.66
N GLY A 10 -3.23 -0.18 -2.76
CA GLY A 10 -2.55 0.93 -3.41
C GLY A 10 -3.39 1.57 -4.52
N LEU A 11 -2.77 2.50 -5.26
CA LEU A 11 -3.37 3.06 -6.47
C LEU A 11 -3.57 1.97 -7.52
N TRP A 12 -4.59 2.16 -8.36
CA TRP A 12 -4.94 1.32 -9.50
C TRP A 12 -5.38 -0.10 -9.20
N LEU A 13 -5.47 -0.52 -7.95
CA LEU A 13 -6.02 -1.81 -7.55
C LEU A 13 -7.29 -1.60 -6.73
N HIS A 14 -8.32 -2.39 -7.00
CA HIS A 14 -9.55 -2.42 -6.22
C HIS A 14 -9.35 -3.17 -4.91
N ALA A 15 -10.10 -2.80 -3.86
CA ALA A 15 -10.02 -3.44 -2.54
C ALA A 15 -10.22 -4.97 -2.59
N THR A 16 -11.06 -5.46 -3.50
CA THR A 16 -11.29 -6.91 -3.67
C THR A 16 -10.05 -7.68 -4.17
N SER A 17 -8.99 -6.98 -4.61
CA SER A 17 -7.71 -7.62 -4.92
C SER A 17 -7.05 -8.27 -3.70
N TRP A 18 -7.44 -7.87 -2.49
CA TRP A 18 -7.02 -8.49 -1.24
C TRP A 18 -7.78 -9.78 -0.88
N GLN A 19 -8.83 -10.17 -1.61
CA GLN A 19 -9.64 -11.32 -1.23
C GLN A 19 -8.82 -12.61 -1.00
N PRO A 20 -7.82 -12.97 -1.85
CA PRO A 20 -6.96 -14.13 -1.57
C PRO A 20 -6.20 -14.02 -0.24
N TRP A 21 -5.71 -12.82 0.11
CA TRP A 21 -5.03 -12.56 1.38
C TRP A 21 -5.99 -12.62 2.57
N VAL A 22 -7.20 -12.07 2.42
CA VAL A 22 -8.26 -12.15 3.43
C VAL A 22 -8.55 -13.61 3.77
N ASP A 23 -8.71 -14.46 2.76
CA ASP A 23 -8.98 -15.88 2.98
C ASP A 23 -7.76 -16.59 3.61
N HIS A 24 -6.55 -16.28 3.17
CA HIS A 24 -5.31 -16.86 3.68
C HIS A 24 -5.05 -16.46 5.15
N PHE A 25 -5.21 -15.19 5.50
CA PHE A 25 -5.06 -14.71 6.88
C PHE A 25 -6.16 -15.25 7.79
N ARG A 26 -7.39 -15.41 7.28
CA ARG A 26 -8.49 -16.05 8.04
C ARG A 26 -8.17 -17.50 8.36
N HIS A 27 -7.63 -18.26 7.42
CA HIS A 27 -7.15 -19.63 7.66
C HIS A 27 -5.98 -19.68 8.67
N ALA A 28 -5.18 -18.64 8.73
CA ALA A 28 -4.11 -18.50 9.72
C ALA A 28 -4.61 -18.07 11.12
N GLY A 29 -5.93 -17.84 11.31
CA GLY A 29 -6.53 -17.53 12.60
C GLY A 29 -6.72 -16.04 12.90
N TYR A 30 -6.60 -15.17 11.91
CA TYR A 30 -6.87 -13.74 12.04
C TYR A 30 -8.31 -13.38 11.64
N GLU A 31 -8.74 -12.15 11.96
CA GLU A 31 -10.01 -11.55 11.52
C GLU A 31 -9.74 -10.41 10.52
N PRO A 32 -9.52 -10.72 9.22
CA PRO A 32 -9.15 -9.73 8.22
C PRO A 32 -10.36 -9.01 7.61
N GLU A 33 -10.19 -7.69 7.39
CA GLU A 33 -11.06 -6.83 6.59
C GLU A 33 -10.25 -6.09 5.53
N ALA A 34 -10.81 -5.91 4.33
CA ALA A 34 -10.20 -5.20 3.21
C ALA A 34 -11.17 -4.16 2.63
N PRO A 35 -11.43 -3.04 3.33
CA PRO A 35 -12.30 -1.98 2.84
C PRO A 35 -11.68 -1.21 1.69
N GLY A 36 -12.54 -0.60 0.85
CA GLY A 36 -12.12 0.32 -0.19
C GLY A 36 -11.65 1.68 0.34
N TRP A 37 -11.04 2.48 -0.52
CA TRP A 37 -10.75 3.89 -0.26
C TRP A 37 -12.05 4.72 -0.19
N PRO A 38 -12.02 5.95 0.36
CA PRO A 38 -13.21 6.80 0.45
C PRO A 38 -13.88 6.98 -0.90
N GLY A 39 -15.14 6.57 -1.00
CA GLY A 39 -15.94 6.66 -2.23
C GLY A 39 -15.66 5.56 -3.26
N GLU A 40 -14.85 4.55 -2.94
CA GLU A 40 -14.64 3.40 -3.83
C GLU A 40 -15.93 2.56 -3.88
N PRO A 41 -16.48 2.29 -5.08
CA PRO A 41 -17.60 1.37 -5.24
C PRO A 41 -17.26 -0.06 -4.85
N ASP A 42 -18.25 -0.89 -4.54
CA ASP A 42 -18.09 -2.24 -4.01
C ASP A 42 -17.42 -3.24 -4.99
N THR A 43 -17.38 -2.94 -6.28
CA THR A 43 -16.77 -3.81 -7.30
C THR A 43 -15.85 -3.04 -8.23
N ALA A 44 -14.83 -3.73 -8.75
CA ALA A 44 -13.91 -3.15 -9.72
C ALA A 44 -14.63 -2.66 -11.00
N GLU A 45 -15.69 -3.35 -11.42
CA GLU A 45 -16.50 -2.94 -12.56
C GLU A 45 -17.24 -1.61 -12.28
N ALA A 46 -17.90 -1.51 -11.11
CA ALA A 46 -18.57 -0.27 -10.70
C ALA A 46 -17.58 0.89 -10.57
N ALA A 47 -16.38 0.66 -10.03
CA ALA A 47 -15.34 1.67 -9.92
C ALA A 47 -14.85 2.17 -11.30
N ARG A 48 -14.82 1.29 -12.31
CA ARG A 48 -14.48 1.68 -13.70
C ARG A 48 -15.57 2.52 -14.35
N LEU A 49 -16.83 2.28 -14.00
CA LEU A 49 -17.99 3.00 -14.54
C LEU A 49 -18.21 4.36 -13.86
N ALA A 50 -17.73 4.55 -12.63
CA ALA A 50 -17.94 5.76 -11.84
C ALA A 50 -16.62 6.33 -11.27
N PRO A 51 -15.61 6.65 -12.13
CA PRO A 51 -14.29 7.11 -11.69
C PRO A 51 -14.33 8.44 -10.91
N GLU A 52 -15.39 9.23 -11.06
CA GLU A 52 -15.57 10.49 -10.32
C GLU A 52 -15.78 10.28 -8.83
N GLN A 53 -16.28 9.12 -8.39
CA GLN A 53 -16.52 8.83 -6.97
C GLN A 53 -15.22 8.70 -6.17
N ILE A 54 -14.14 8.26 -6.82
CA ILE A 54 -12.81 8.11 -6.21
C ILE A 54 -11.86 9.25 -6.60
N ALA A 55 -12.28 10.19 -7.44
CA ALA A 55 -11.46 11.30 -7.87
C ALA A 55 -11.13 12.27 -6.73
N ASP A 56 -10.04 13.05 -6.87
CA ASP A 56 -9.61 14.13 -5.97
C ASP A 56 -9.35 13.70 -4.49
N ARG A 57 -9.20 12.41 -4.19
CA ARG A 57 -8.84 11.93 -2.85
C ARG A 57 -7.37 12.18 -2.58
N GLY A 58 -7.05 12.78 -1.41
CA GLY A 58 -5.67 13.06 -0.97
C GLY A 58 -5.16 12.04 0.05
N ILE A 59 -3.85 12.05 0.29
CA ILE A 59 -3.19 11.12 1.24
C ILE A 59 -3.79 11.25 2.63
N GLU A 60 -4.04 12.48 3.12
CA GLU A 60 -4.54 12.68 4.48
C GLU A 60 -6.01 12.25 4.62
N GLU A 61 -6.84 12.49 3.62
CA GLU A 61 -8.23 12.03 3.60
C GLU A 61 -8.31 10.50 3.66
N ILE A 62 -7.50 9.82 2.84
CA ILE A 62 -7.41 8.35 2.83
C ILE A 62 -6.88 7.86 4.18
N THR A 63 -5.83 8.52 4.73
CA THR A 63 -5.28 8.16 6.05
C THR A 63 -6.32 8.29 7.17
N THR A 64 -7.13 9.35 7.15
CA THR A 64 -8.18 9.59 8.15
C THR A 64 -9.26 8.52 8.07
N HIS A 65 -9.71 8.17 6.87
CA HIS A 65 -10.67 7.09 6.66
C HIS A 65 -10.18 5.76 7.27
N PHE A 66 -8.95 5.36 6.98
CA PHE A 66 -8.39 4.12 7.54
C PHE A 66 -8.06 4.25 9.04
N ALA A 67 -7.79 5.46 9.55
CA ALA A 67 -7.65 5.68 10.99
C ALA A 67 -8.96 5.43 11.74
N GLU A 68 -10.08 5.88 11.21
CA GLU A 68 -11.42 5.62 11.77
C GLU A 68 -11.75 4.13 11.77
N LEU A 69 -11.44 3.42 10.68
CA LEU A 69 -11.62 1.96 10.60
C LEU A 69 -10.74 1.22 11.61
N ALA A 70 -9.46 1.57 11.72
CA ALA A 70 -8.55 0.98 12.70
C ALA A 70 -9.03 1.20 14.15
N LEU A 71 -9.51 2.41 14.46
CA LEU A 71 -10.09 2.72 15.77
C LEU A 71 -11.38 1.93 16.04
N LYS A 72 -12.21 1.70 15.02
CA LYS A 72 -13.43 0.89 15.14
C LYS A 72 -13.07 -0.56 15.44
N LEU A 73 -12.11 -1.13 14.74
CA LEU A 73 -11.62 -2.49 14.99
C LEU A 73 -11.00 -2.64 16.37
N GLY A 74 -10.23 -1.64 16.83
CA GLY A 74 -9.63 -1.64 18.16
C GLY A 74 -10.64 -1.47 19.33
N LYS A 75 -11.88 -1.04 19.04
CA LYS A 75 -12.97 -0.92 20.03
C LYS A 75 -13.80 -2.20 20.22
N THR A 76 -13.44 -3.29 19.57
CA THR A 76 -14.09 -4.59 19.80
C THR A 76 -13.87 -5.03 21.26
N PRO A 77 -14.64 -6.01 21.78
CA PRO A 77 -14.47 -6.52 23.15
C PRO A 77 -13.04 -6.96 23.48
N MET A 78 -12.20 -7.13 22.47
CA MET A 78 -10.80 -7.53 22.61
C MET A 78 -9.85 -6.37 22.94
N GLY A 79 -10.23 -5.12 22.63
CA GLY A 79 -9.42 -3.94 22.91
C GLY A 79 -8.05 -3.90 22.22
N THR A 80 -7.76 -4.85 21.31
CA THR A 80 -6.46 -4.94 20.62
C THR A 80 -6.51 -4.17 19.31
N PRO A 81 -5.61 -3.19 19.09
CA PRO A 81 -5.51 -2.53 17.80
C PRO A 81 -5.22 -3.55 16.67
N PRO A 82 -5.71 -3.32 15.44
CA PRO A 82 -5.49 -4.25 14.34
C PRO A 82 -4.02 -4.32 13.92
N VAL A 83 -3.62 -5.44 13.31
CA VAL A 83 -2.49 -5.47 12.38
C VAL A 83 -2.91 -4.71 11.13
N ILE A 84 -2.08 -3.82 10.62
CA ILE A 84 -2.38 -3.03 9.42
C ILE A 84 -1.43 -3.43 8.30
N VAL A 85 -1.97 -3.93 7.19
CA VAL A 85 -1.20 -4.39 6.03
C VAL A 85 -1.55 -3.54 4.83
N GLY A 86 -0.57 -3.01 4.11
CA GLY A 86 -0.87 -2.18 2.96
C GLY A 86 0.20 -2.25 1.87
N HIS A 87 -0.25 -2.15 0.62
CA HIS A 87 0.58 -2.23 -0.56
C HIS A 87 0.74 -0.86 -1.22
N SER A 88 1.93 -0.54 -1.69
CA SER A 88 2.21 0.69 -2.45
C SER A 88 1.81 1.96 -1.67
N PHE A 89 0.87 2.79 -2.16
CA PHE A 89 0.32 3.90 -1.38
C PHE A 89 -0.38 3.43 -0.09
N GLY A 90 -1.00 2.24 -0.09
CA GLY A 90 -1.49 1.61 1.13
C GLY A 90 -0.38 1.38 2.14
N GLY A 91 0.83 1.02 1.70
CA GLY A 91 2.01 0.91 2.55
C GLY A 91 2.49 2.25 3.14
N LEU A 92 2.30 3.37 2.43
CA LEU A 92 2.50 4.70 3.00
C LEU A 92 1.45 5.01 4.07
N ILE A 93 0.17 4.68 3.82
CA ILE A 93 -0.92 4.84 4.79
C ILE A 93 -0.64 4.01 6.04
N VAL A 94 -0.23 2.74 5.91
CA VAL A 94 0.20 1.90 7.05
C VAL A 94 1.22 2.63 7.91
N GLN A 95 2.28 3.17 7.32
CA GLN A 95 3.32 3.88 8.05
C GLN A 95 2.80 5.12 8.79
N LYS A 96 1.85 5.86 8.19
CA LYS A 96 1.17 7.00 8.84
C LYS A 96 0.30 6.56 10.01
N LEU A 97 -0.43 5.45 9.88
CA LEU A 97 -1.28 4.90 10.95
C LEU A 97 -0.42 4.36 12.11
N MET A 98 0.67 3.65 11.81
CA MET A 98 1.63 3.19 12.82
C MET A 98 2.28 4.36 13.55
N ALA A 99 2.65 5.43 12.86
CA ALA A 99 3.18 6.65 13.47
C ALA A 99 2.18 7.32 14.45
N ARG A 100 0.87 7.09 14.27
CA ARG A 100 -0.21 7.56 15.15
C ARG A 100 -0.56 6.55 16.26
N GLY A 101 0.11 5.38 16.33
CA GLY A 101 -0.15 4.35 17.34
C GLY A 101 -1.48 3.58 17.12
N LEU A 102 -1.98 3.52 15.88
CA LEU A 102 -3.30 2.94 15.57
C LEU A 102 -3.25 1.45 15.20
N GLY A 103 -2.08 0.83 15.15
CA GLY A 103 -1.91 -0.59 14.85
C GLY A 103 -1.06 -1.30 15.90
N SER A 104 -1.38 -2.58 16.16
CA SER A 104 -0.54 -3.48 16.97
C SER A 104 0.75 -3.84 16.23
N ALA A 105 0.70 -3.98 14.92
CA ALA A 105 1.83 -4.09 14.00
C ALA A 105 1.47 -3.52 12.63
N GLY A 106 2.49 -3.14 11.85
CA GLY A 106 2.33 -2.67 10.48
C GLY A 106 3.13 -3.50 9.49
N ILE A 107 2.56 -3.77 8.31
CA ILE A 107 3.24 -4.38 7.17
C ILE A 107 3.06 -3.46 5.96
N ALA A 108 4.14 -2.82 5.54
CA ALA A 108 4.17 -1.91 4.40
C ALA A 108 4.83 -2.61 3.22
N ILE A 109 4.00 -3.17 2.31
CA ILE A 109 4.45 -3.93 1.15
C ILE A 109 4.80 -2.96 0.02
N ASP A 110 6.08 -2.93 -0.36
CA ASP A 110 6.62 -2.07 -1.43
C ASP A 110 6.06 -0.63 -1.35
N PRO A 111 6.24 0.06 -0.19
CA PRO A 111 5.50 1.27 0.13
C PRO A 111 5.89 2.46 -0.75
N ALA A 112 4.91 3.22 -1.19
CA ALA A 112 5.15 4.52 -1.84
C ALA A 112 6.02 5.42 -0.95
N PRO A 113 6.93 6.24 -1.55
CA PRO A 113 7.90 7.00 -0.80
C PRO A 113 7.26 8.08 0.08
N MET A 114 7.69 8.13 1.33
CA MET A 114 7.35 9.24 2.24
C MET A 114 8.25 10.45 2.00
N LYS A 115 7.87 11.60 2.55
CA LYS A 115 8.74 12.78 2.62
C LYS A 115 10.09 12.44 3.27
N GLY A 116 11.17 12.86 2.64
CA GLY A 116 12.55 12.60 3.07
C GLY A 116 13.18 11.37 2.41
N VAL A 117 12.45 10.60 1.61
CA VAL A 117 13.01 9.63 0.67
C VAL A 117 13.35 10.38 -0.62
N LEU A 118 14.63 10.44 -0.95
CA LEU A 118 15.14 11.24 -2.09
C LEU A 118 15.46 10.35 -3.32
N VAL A 119 15.30 9.05 -3.20
CA VAL A 119 15.53 8.11 -4.30
C VAL A 119 14.35 8.20 -5.27
N ILE A 120 14.60 8.65 -6.50
CA ILE A 120 13.60 8.81 -7.57
C ILE A 120 14.10 8.03 -8.80
N PRO A 121 13.83 6.72 -8.88
CA PRO A 121 14.26 5.91 -10.01
C PRO A 121 13.55 6.31 -11.31
N PRO A 122 14.22 6.26 -12.48
CA PRO A 122 13.58 6.53 -13.77
C PRO A 122 12.37 5.62 -14.06
N SER A 123 12.39 4.37 -13.57
CA SER A 123 11.27 3.44 -13.71
C SER A 123 10.03 3.93 -12.96
N SER A 124 10.18 4.46 -11.74
CA SER A 124 9.08 5.05 -10.96
C SER A 124 8.47 6.26 -11.66
N LEU A 125 9.31 7.13 -12.27
CA LEU A 125 8.82 8.25 -13.05
C LEU A 125 8.02 7.80 -14.25
N LYS A 126 8.49 6.78 -14.98
CA LYS A 126 7.77 6.21 -16.12
C LYS A 126 6.46 5.55 -15.69
N ALA A 127 6.44 4.81 -14.58
CA ALA A 127 5.23 4.19 -14.03
C ALA A 127 4.17 5.24 -13.62
N SER A 128 4.60 6.37 -13.06
CA SER A 128 3.73 7.47 -12.61
C SER A 128 3.33 8.43 -13.73
N PHE A 129 4.02 8.40 -14.88
CA PHE A 129 3.84 9.36 -15.97
C PHE A 129 2.39 9.47 -16.49
N PRO A 130 1.61 8.38 -16.63
CA PRO A 130 0.21 8.49 -17.07
C PRO A 130 -0.60 9.49 -16.23
N ALA A 131 -0.38 9.53 -14.92
CA ALA A 131 -1.06 10.47 -14.03
C ALA A 131 -0.38 11.85 -14.02
N LEU A 132 0.95 11.91 -13.92
CA LEU A 132 1.69 13.15 -13.69
C LEU A 132 1.89 14.02 -14.94
N LYS A 133 1.75 13.46 -16.15
CA LYS A 133 1.98 14.16 -17.43
C LYS A 133 1.12 15.41 -17.66
N ASN A 134 -0.02 15.51 -16.97
CA ASN A 134 -0.94 16.65 -17.09
C ASN A 134 -1.35 17.11 -15.67
N PRO A 135 -1.04 18.36 -15.28
CA PRO A 135 -1.44 18.92 -13.99
C PRO A 135 -2.96 18.88 -13.71
N ALA A 136 -3.80 18.93 -14.76
CA ALA A 136 -5.25 18.83 -14.62
C ALA A 136 -5.70 17.45 -14.11
N ASN A 137 -4.86 16.42 -14.20
CA ASN A 137 -5.15 15.11 -13.66
C ASN A 137 -5.19 15.10 -12.12
N LYS A 138 -4.58 16.07 -11.46
CA LYS A 138 -4.54 16.15 -9.99
C LYS A 138 -5.92 15.95 -9.33
N ARG A 139 -6.99 16.43 -10.00
CA ARG A 139 -8.37 16.30 -9.50
C ARG A 139 -9.17 15.18 -10.16
N LYS A 140 -8.52 14.31 -10.92
CA LYS A 140 -9.16 13.24 -11.67
C LYS A 140 -8.74 11.87 -11.16
N ALA A 141 -9.55 10.88 -11.43
CA ALA A 141 -9.13 9.49 -11.43
C ALA A 141 -8.53 9.17 -12.82
N VAL A 142 -7.40 8.47 -12.82
CA VAL A 142 -6.64 8.12 -14.03
C VAL A 142 -6.48 6.60 -14.10
N SER A 143 -6.82 6.01 -15.24
CA SER A 143 -6.62 4.60 -15.52
C SER A 143 -5.25 4.34 -16.14
N LEU A 144 -4.73 3.14 -15.96
CA LEU A 144 -3.61 2.60 -16.73
C LEU A 144 -4.15 1.75 -17.88
N THR A 145 -3.54 1.87 -19.06
CA THR A 145 -3.73 0.87 -20.12
C THR A 145 -3.07 -0.46 -19.73
N ALA A 146 -3.43 -1.57 -20.37
CA ALA A 146 -2.78 -2.87 -20.12
C ALA A 146 -1.25 -2.79 -20.28
N ALA A 147 -0.74 -2.09 -21.28
CA ALA A 147 0.70 -1.91 -21.47
C ALA A 147 1.36 -1.07 -20.36
N GLN A 148 0.66 -0.05 -19.85
CA GLN A 148 1.15 0.76 -18.72
C GLN A 148 1.11 -0.05 -17.41
N PHE A 149 0.07 -0.84 -17.18
CA PHE A 149 -0.05 -1.75 -16.05
C PHE A 149 1.04 -2.82 -16.10
N ARG A 150 1.27 -3.42 -17.28
CA ARG A 150 2.36 -4.38 -17.46
C ARG A 150 3.70 -3.77 -17.08
N TYR A 151 3.99 -2.56 -17.52
CA TYR A 151 5.24 -1.90 -17.15
C TYR A 151 5.34 -1.62 -15.65
N ALA A 152 4.27 -1.08 -15.05
CA ALA A 152 4.27 -0.60 -13.66
C ALA A 152 4.13 -1.75 -12.65
N PHE A 153 3.29 -2.75 -12.92
CA PHE A 153 2.94 -3.83 -12.00
C PHE A 153 3.43 -5.18 -12.48
N GLY A 154 3.05 -5.59 -13.70
CA GLY A 154 3.21 -6.94 -14.23
C GLY A 154 4.52 -7.21 -14.96
N ASN A 155 5.57 -6.43 -14.73
CA ASN A 155 6.84 -6.58 -15.45
C ASN A 155 7.62 -7.84 -15.08
N ALA A 156 7.34 -8.47 -13.94
CA ALA A 156 8.00 -9.68 -13.45
C ALA A 156 7.21 -10.97 -13.71
N VAL A 157 6.03 -10.86 -14.32
CA VAL A 157 5.17 -12.01 -14.71
C VAL A 157 5.01 -12.07 -16.24
N SER A 158 4.36 -13.12 -16.74
CA SER A 158 4.08 -13.23 -18.18
C SER A 158 3.12 -12.11 -18.65
N GLU A 159 3.10 -11.85 -19.94
CA GLU A 159 2.17 -10.85 -20.50
C GLU A 159 0.73 -11.27 -20.35
N GLU A 160 0.47 -12.55 -20.53
CA GLU A 160 -0.85 -13.14 -20.35
C GLU A 160 -1.35 -12.95 -18.90
N GLU A 161 -0.52 -13.28 -17.91
CA GLU A 161 -0.84 -13.07 -16.50
C GLU A 161 -1.06 -11.59 -16.19
N SER A 162 -0.17 -10.71 -16.68
CA SER A 162 -0.31 -9.27 -16.47
C SER A 162 -1.62 -8.71 -17.03
N ASN A 163 -2.04 -9.17 -18.21
CA ASN A 163 -3.30 -8.77 -18.82
C ASN A 163 -4.51 -9.27 -18.02
N ALA A 164 -4.47 -10.50 -17.53
CA ALA A 164 -5.52 -11.07 -16.67
C ALA A 164 -5.63 -10.30 -15.33
N LEU A 165 -4.51 -9.93 -14.71
CA LEU A 165 -4.49 -9.12 -13.49
C LEU A 165 -5.05 -7.72 -13.74
N HIS A 166 -4.68 -7.08 -14.86
CA HIS A 166 -5.21 -5.78 -15.25
C HIS A 166 -6.73 -5.82 -15.45
N GLU A 167 -7.23 -6.79 -16.20
CA GLU A 167 -8.65 -6.96 -16.45
C GLU A 167 -9.43 -7.20 -15.15
N ARG A 168 -8.88 -8.02 -14.26
CA ARG A 168 -9.56 -8.41 -13.03
C ARG A 168 -9.56 -7.30 -11.98
N TRP A 169 -8.43 -6.65 -11.74
CA TRP A 169 -8.21 -5.83 -10.56
C TRP A 169 -7.99 -4.33 -10.81
N ALA A 170 -7.57 -3.93 -12.05
CA ALA A 170 -7.23 -2.55 -12.28
C ALA A 170 -8.46 -1.64 -12.35
N ILE A 171 -8.40 -0.54 -11.62
CA ILE A 171 -9.42 0.51 -11.58
C ILE A 171 -8.78 1.88 -11.85
N PRO A 172 -9.55 2.90 -12.27
CA PRO A 172 -9.11 4.29 -12.20
C PRO A 172 -8.73 4.63 -10.77
N SER A 173 -7.71 5.46 -10.57
CA SER A 173 -7.30 5.88 -9.23
C SER A 173 -7.06 7.38 -9.16
N PRO A 174 -7.30 8.02 -7.98
CA PRO A 174 -7.05 9.44 -7.83
C PRO A 174 -5.57 9.74 -8.09
N ALA A 175 -5.30 10.72 -8.94
CA ALA A 175 -3.91 11.11 -9.22
C ALA A 175 -3.33 12.02 -8.13
N LYS A 176 -4.15 12.63 -7.28
CA LYS A 176 -3.73 13.58 -6.24
C LYS A 176 -2.64 13.04 -5.31
N PRO A 177 -2.69 11.78 -4.81
CA PRO A 177 -1.62 11.20 -3.99
C PRO A 177 -0.26 11.18 -4.71
N LEU A 178 -0.23 10.90 -6.02
CA LEU A 178 1.01 10.92 -6.80
C LEU A 178 1.60 12.33 -6.90
N PHE A 179 0.78 13.37 -7.12
CA PHE A 179 1.24 14.75 -7.09
C PHE A 179 1.75 15.13 -5.70
N GLN A 180 1.05 14.73 -4.63
CA GLN A 180 1.46 14.99 -3.26
C GLN A 180 2.80 14.32 -2.90
N ALA A 181 3.00 13.06 -3.33
CA ALA A 181 4.26 12.34 -3.15
C ALA A 181 5.41 12.93 -3.98
N ALA A 182 5.15 13.26 -5.26
CA ALA A 182 6.15 13.84 -6.16
C ALA A 182 6.72 15.16 -5.62
N PHE A 183 5.90 15.99 -5.00
CA PHE A 183 6.30 17.28 -4.41
C PHE A 183 6.55 17.22 -2.91
N ALA A 184 6.52 16.04 -2.27
CA ALA A 184 6.62 15.88 -0.83
C ALA A 184 7.86 16.55 -0.23
N ASN A 185 9.00 16.45 -0.91
CA ASN A 185 10.28 16.93 -0.40
C ASN A 185 10.44 18.46 -0.45
N VAL A 186 9.65 19.13 -1.29
CA VAL A 186 9.65 20.60 -1.43
C VAL A 186 8.43 21.26 -0.78
N THR A 187 7.48 20.46 -0.29
CA THR A 187 6.27 20.93 0.41
C THR A 187 6.52 20.93 1.92
N PRO A 188 6.49 22.09 2.62
CA PRO A 188 6.75 22.16 4.07
C PRO A 188 5.87 21.22 4.89
N HIS A 189 4.54 21.27 4.70
CA HIS A 189 3.55 20.45 5.41
C HIS A 189 3.00 19.37 4.47
N SER A 190 3.88 18.48 4.01
CA SER A 190 3.50 17.41 3.08
C SER A 190 2.63 16.35 3.78
N GLU A 191 1.52 15.98 3.14
CA GLU A 191 0.68 14.87 3.59
C GLU A 191 1.38 13.51 3.51
N ALA A 192 2.45 13.39 2.70
CA ALA A 192 3.31 12.20 2.67
C ALA A 192 4.35 12.16 3.81
N ALA A 193 4.31 13.10 4.76
CA ALA A 193 5.19 13.06 5.93
C ALA A 193 4.73 11.96 6.90
N VAL A 194 5.72 11.26 7.49
CA VAL A 194 5.54 10.23 8.51
C VAL A 194 6.46 10.55 9.69
N ASP A 195 5.96 10.48 10.92
CA ASP A 195 6.83 10.52 12.10
C ASP A 195 7.56 9.18 12.25
N THR A 196 8.74 9.11 11.67
CA THR A 196 9.60 7.92 11.73
C THR A 196 10.38 7.79 13.04
N LYS A 197 10.25 8.76 13.97
CA LYS A 197 10.94 8.74 15.25
C LYS A 197 10.08 8.22 16.40
N ASN A 198 8.76 8.05 16.17
CA ASN A 198 7.88 7.50 17.20
C ASN A 198 8.36 6.10 17.59
N SER A 199 8.79 5.97 18.85
CA SER A 199 9.29 4.72 19.45
C SER A 199 8.21 3.96 20.23
N HIS A 200 7.00 4.50 20.34
CA HIS A 200 5.87 3.88 21.05
C HIS A 200 4.91 3.15 20.11
N ARG A 201 5.22 3.09 18.81
CA ARG A 201 4.44 2.31 17.84
C ARG A 201 4.75 0.80 17.93
N GLY A 202 3.85 -0.03 17.46
CA GLY A 202 4.11 -1.45 17.25
C GLY A 202 5.22 -1.71 16.21
N PRO A 203 5.67 -2.97 16.06
CA PRO A 203 6.66 -3.35 15.06
C PRO A 203 6.17 -3.06 13.64
N LEU A 204 7.11 -2.79 12.74
CA LEU A 204 6.85 -2.47 11.33
C LEU A 204 7.73 -3.34 10.42
N LEU A 205 7.10 -4.10 9.52
CA LEU A 205 7.77 -4.73 8.40
C LEU A 205 7.65 -3.84 7.17
N ILE A 206 8.74 -3.65 6.46
CA ILE A 206 8.77 -3.07 5.12
C ILE A 206 9.20 -4.17 4.15
N THR A 207 8.52 -4.32 3.01
CA THR A 207 9.00 -5.25 1.98
C THR A 207 9.59 -4.53 0.78
N ALA A 208 10.34 -5.28 -0.03
CA ALA A 208 10.92 -4.78 -1.27
C ALA A 208 10.95 -5.85 -2.36
N GLY A 209 10.22 -5.62 -3.46
CA GLY A 209 10.32 -6.41 -4.68
C GLY A 209 11.56 -6.04 -5.49
N GLY A 210 12.43 -7.02 -5.77
CA GLY A 210 13.70 -6.78 -6.46
C GLY A 210 13.54 -6.35 -7.91
N LYS A 211 12.44 -6.72 -8.55
CA LYS A 211 12.09 -6.38 -9.95
C LYS A 211 11.01 -5.29 -10.05
N ASP A 212 10.64 -4.64 -8.96
CA ASP A 212 9.60 -3.61 -8.93
C ASP A 212 10.02 -2.36 -9.73
N HIS A 213 9.22 -1.98 -10.73
CA HIS A 213 9.42 -0.76 -11.52
C HIS A 213 8.75 0.47 -10.90
N THR A 214 7.68 0.29 -10.13
CA THR A 214 6.91 1.37 -9.51
C THR A 214 7.59 1.86 -8.23
N VAL A 215 7.93 0.94 -7.33
CA VAL A 215 8.68 1.20 -6.10
C VAL A 215 9.92 0.29 -6.05
N PRO A 216 10.96 0.57 -6.85
CA PRO A 216 12.18 -0.24 -6.83
C PRO A 216 12.75 -0.43 -5.43
N ALA A 217 13.34 -1.59 -5.15
CA ALA A 217 13.85 -1.99 -3.84
C ALA A 217 14.73 -0.91 -3.15
N GLY A 218 15.43 -0.07 -3.93
CA GLY A 218 16.19 1.07 -3.42
C GLY A 218 15.32 2.10 -2.68
N VAL A 219 14.06 2.28 -3.09
CA VAL A 219 13.10 3.19 -2.44
C VAL A 219 12.67 2.59 -1.09
N SER A 220 12.30 1.31 -1.04
CA SER A 220 11.94 0.62 0.21
C SER A 220 13.11 0.56 1.19
N ARG A 221 14.33 0.30 0.72
CA ARG A 221 15.55 0.39 1.54
C ARG A 221 15.79 1.80 2.08
N ALA A 222 15.57 2.83 1.28
CA ALA A 222 15.69 4.23 1.72
C ALA A 222 14.60 4.59 2.73
N THR A 223 13.38 4.08 2.54
CA THR A 223 12.26 4.19 3.49
C THR A 223 12.62 3.54 4.83
N HIS A 224 13.10 2.30 4.82
CA HIS A 224 13.56 1.60 6.04
C HIS A 224 14.63 2.40 6.81
N LYS A 225 15.61 2.98 6.11
CA LYS A 225 16.66 3.82 6.73
C LYS A 225 16.12 5.07 7.43
N ARG A 226 14.90 5.55 7.11
CA ARG A 226 14.29 6.70 7.82
C ARG A 226 13.96 6.38 9.27
N TYR A 227 13.77 5.11 9.62
CA TYR A 227 13.42 4.66 10.96
C TYR A 227 14.62 4.47 11.91
N LYS A 228 15.84 4.71 11.46
CA LYS A 228 17.09 4.49 12.23
C LYS A 228 17.16 5.20 13.59
N HIS A 229 16.32 6.18 13.83
CA HIS A 229 16.25 6.94 15.10
C HIS A 229 15.08 6.53 16.00
N SER A 230 14.29 5.54 15.60
CA SER A 230 13.26 4.92 16.44
C SER A 230 13.83 3.68 17.11
N THR A 231 13.47 3.45 18.37
CA THR A 231 13.78 2.20 19.07
C THR A 231 12.72 1.13 18.86
N ALA A 232 11.57 1.46 18.24
CA ALA A 232 10.58 0.48 17.85
C ALA A 232 11.11 -0.36 16.68
N THR A 233 10.86 -1.67 16.74
CA THR A 233 11.29 -2.63 15.71
C THR A 233 10.86 -2.18 14.32
N THR A 234 11.81 -2.15 13.37
CA THR A 234 11.54 -1.96 11.94
C THR A 234 12.43 -2.91 11.17
N GLU A 235 11.84 -3.77 10.39
CA GLU A 235 12.53 -4.80 9.61
C GLU A 235 12.28 -4.62 8.11
N LEU A 236 13.21 -5.14 7.30
CA LEU A 236 13.12 -5.15 5.85
C LEU A 236 13.19 -6.59 5.36
N LEU A 237 12.20 -7.01 4.59
CA LEU A 237 12.15 -8.31 3.92
C LEU A 237 12.15 -8.09 2.41
N GLU A 238 13.10 -8.72 1.71
CA GLU A 238 13.23 -8.55 0.26
C GLU A 238 12.80 -9.81 -0.49
N PHE A 239 12.09 -9.61 -1.60
CA PHE A 239 11.65 -10.63 -2.55
C PHE A 239 12.34 -10.37 -3.90
N PRO A 240 13.54 -10.92 -4.14
CA PRO A 240 14.41 -10.51 -5.25
C PRO A 240 13.78 -10.65 -6.64
N ASP A 241 12.90 -11.64 -6.80
CA ASP A 241 12.30 -11.97 -8.09
C ASP A 241 10.91 -11.39 -8.31
N ARG A 242 10.36 -10.62 -7.33
CA ARG A 242 9.02 -10.08 -7.39
C ARG A 242 8.99 -8.65 -7.95
N GLY A 243 7.94 -8.36 -8.76
CA GLY A 243 7.60 -7.02 -9.24
C GLY A 243 6.54 -6.36 -8.36
N HIS A 244 5.97 -5.23 -8.82
CA HIS A 244 4.96 -4.49 -8.05
C HIS A 244 3.62 -5.22 -7.92
N SER A 245 3.38 -6.27 -8.74
CA SER A 245 2.19 -7.14 -8.64
C SER A 245 2.26 -8.18 -7.52
N LEU A 246 3.30 -8.18 -6.69
CA LEU A 246 3.61 -9.22 -5.71
C LEU A 246 2.49 -9.54 -4.72
N THR A 247 1.46 -8.69 -4.60
CA THR A 247 0.28 -8.96 -3.76
C THR A 247 -0.85 -9.65 -4.50
N ILE A 248 -0.80 -9.71 -5.84
CA ILE A 248 -1.92 -10.17 -6.68
C ILE A 248 -1.54 -11.19 -7.74
N ASP A 249 -0.25 -11.33 -8.07
CA ASP A 249 0.24 -12.26 -9.09
C ASP A 249 0.32 -13.70 -8.57
N SER A 250 0.65 -14.65 -9.44
CA SER A 250 0.69 -16.08 -9.14
C SER A 250 1.61 -16.47 -7.96
N GLY A 251 2.53 -15.60 -7.56
CA GLY A 251 3.43 -15.84 -6.41
C GLY A 251 3.07 -15.05 -5.14
N TRP A 252 1.89 -14.48 -5.06
CA TRP A 252 1.44 -13.68 -3.91
C TRP A 252 1.54 -14.42 -2.57
N GLN A 253 1.36 -15.75 -2.56
CA GLN A 253 1.41 -16.58 -1.35
C GLN A 253 2.78 -16.54 -0.67
N GLU A 254 3.88 -16.53 -1.44
CA GLU A 254 5.24 -16.38 -0.89
C GLU A 254 5.36 -15.11 -0.04
N VAL A 255 4.80 -14.00 -0.54
CA VAL A 255 4.82 -12.71 0.17
C VAL A 255 3.92 -12.76 1.40
N ALA A 256 2.72 -13.33 1.28
CA ALA A 256 1.77 -13.48 2.38
C ALA A 256 2.33 -14.36 3.51
N ASP A 257 2.96 -15.49 3.16
CA ASP A 257 3.60 -16.40 4.12
C ASP A 257 4.77 -15.73 4.83
N GLY A 258 5.59 -14.96 4.10
CA GLY A 258 6.65 -14.15 4.70
C GLY A 258 6.12 -13.14 5.71
N CYS A 259 5.00 -12.47 5.40
CA CYS A 259 4.32 -11.55 6.31
C CYS A 259 3.76 -12.27 7.55
N LEU A 260 3.10 -13.41 7.37
CA LEU A 260 2.56 -14.23 8.49
C LEU A 260 3.68 -14.77 9.38
N ALA A 261 4.79 -15.25 8.79
CA ALA A 261 5.94 -15.72 9.56
C ALA A 261 6.54 -14.59 10.41
N TRP A 262 6.62 -13.38 9.85
CA TRP A 262 7.09 -12.21 10.59
C TRP A 262 6.14 -11.81 11.73
N LEU A 263 4.83 -11.82 11.52
CA LEU A 263 3.85 -11.56 12.59
C LEU A 263 4.01 -12.55 13.72
N LYS A 264 4.09 -13.84 13.41
CA LYS A 264 4.28 -14.91 14.38
C LYS A 264 5.59 -14.75 15.17
N ALA A 265 6.68 -14.36 14.51
CA ALA A 265 7.96 -14.11 15.16
C ALA A 265 7.91 -12.91 16.13
N ASN A 266 6.99 -11.96 15.92
CA ASN A 266 6.74 -10.82 16.79
C ASN A 266 5.61 -11.06 17.82
N GLY A 267 5.13 -12.30 17.97
CA GLY A 267 4.13 -12.67 18.98
C GLY A 267 2.69 -12.24 18.66
N LEU A 268 2.39 -12.06 17.39
CA LEU A 268 1.09 -11.59 16.88
C LEU A 268 0.39 -12.65 16.05
#